data_778f62675ca8c164398b92020e63bfd5
#
_entry.id   778f62675ca8c164398b92020e63bfd5
#
_cell.length_a   1.000
_cell.length_b   1.000
_cell.length_c   1.000
_cell.angle_alpha   90.00
_cell.angle_beta   90.00
_cell.angle_gamma   90.00
#
_symmetry.space_group_name_H-M   'P 1'
#
loop_
_entity.id
_entity.type
_entity.pdbx_description
1 polymer ?
#
loop_
_entity_poly.entity_id
_entity_poly.type
_entity_poly.pdbx_seq_one_letter_code
_entity_poly.pdbx_strand_id
1 'polypeptide(L)'
;VEGRTLLVDFLRNDLKMTGTHIGCDTSQCGACTVHVNGMSVKSCSILAAEADGADVATIEGQANEDGSLNVIQQAFQDHHGLQCGFCTPGMVMAATELLKHNKKPTVAEIRHHLDGNICRCTGYHNIVKSIMVASGQDVSSIAAE
;
A
#
# COMPACT_ATOMS: atom_id res chain seq x y z
N VAL A 1 12.61 8.93 20.59
CA VAL A 1 11.86 9.95 19.83
C VAL A 1 11.09 10.85 20.78
N GLU A 2 10.75 12.08 20.34
CA GLU A 2 9.82 12.92 21.07
C GLU A 2 8.41 12.30 21.06
N GLY A 3 7.66 12.47 22.16
CA GLY A 3 6.32 11.86 22.30
C GLY A 3 5.30 12.28 21.24
N ARG A 4 5.53 13.38 20.52
CA ARG A 4 4.68 13.87 19.43
C ARG A 4 5.13 13.46 18.03
N THR A 5 6.22 12.70 17.91
CA THR A 5 6.74 12.27 16.60
C THR A 5 5.76 11.31 15.94
N LEU A 6 5.31 11.62 14.72
CA LEU A 6 4.45 10.72 13.95
C LEU A 6 5.26 9.51 13.46
N LEU A 7 4.62 8.36 13.35
CA LEU A 7 5.27 7.15 12.88
C LEU A 7 5.89 7.35 11.48
N VAL A 8 5.21 8.05 10.58
CA VAL A 8 5.74 8.34 9.23
C VAL A 8 7.00 9.19 9.29
N ASP A 9 7.07 10.17 10.18
CA ASP A 9 8.24 11.04 10.34
C ASP A 9 9.42 10.25 10.91
N PHE A 10 9.18 9.41 11.89
CA PHE A 10 10.18 8.51 12.44
C PHE A 10 10.75 7.57 11.37
N LEU A 11 9.88 6.92 10.59
CA LEU A 11 10.32 6.04 9.49
C LEU A 11 11.19 6.79 8.48
N ARG A 12 10.73 7.96 8.01
CA ARG A 12 11.39 8.69 6.93
C ARG A 12 12.62 9.48 7.40
N ASN A 13 12.53 10.16 8.55
CA ASN A 13 13.53 11.12 8.98
C ASN A 13 14.58 10.51 9.91
N ASP A 14 14.19 9.61 10.81
CA ASP A 14 15.13 8.97 11.74
C ASP A 14 15.70 7.68 11.15
N LEU A 15 14.85 6.77 10.66
CA LEU A 15 15.28 5.50 10.09
C LEU A 15 15.70 5.56 8.62
N LYS A 16 15.47 6.70 7.93
CA LYS A 16 15.77 6.89 6.49
C LYS A 16 15.02 5.93 5.55
N MET A 17 13.92 5.35 6.00
CA MET A 17 13.05 4.48 5.23
C MET A 17 12.07 5.34 4.42
N THR A 18 12.52 5.86 3.29
CA THR A 18 11.79 6.87 2.50
C THR A 18 10.76 6.31 1.53
N GLY A 19 10.63 5.00 1.43
CA GLY A 19 9.62 4.34 0.58
C GLY A 19 8.18 4.61 1.02
N THR A 20 7.94 4.87 2.30
CA THR A 20 6.65 5.36 2.80
C THR A 20 6.51 6.85 2.49
N HIS A 21 5.50 7.24 1.70
CA HIS A 21 5.34 8.63 1.24
C HIS A 21 4.36 9.42 2.11
N ILE A 22 4.44 10.76 2.05
CA ILE A 22 3.49 11.69 2.66
C ILE A 22 2.85 12.51 1.53
N GLY A 23 1.55 12.33 1.27
CA GLY A 23 0.83 13.02 0.20
C GLY A 23 -0.23 14.01 0.70
N CYS A 24 -0.49 14.07 2.00
CA CYS A 24 -1.43 15.02 2.62
C CYS A 24 -1.08 15.25 4.09
N ASP A 25 -1.81 16.17 4.72
CA ASP A 25 -1.79 16.46 6.16
C ASP A 25 -3.13 16.16 6.86
N THR A 26 -4.03 15.46 6.15
CA THR A 26 -5.43 15.23 6.57
C THR A 26 -5.76 13.76 6.77
N SER A 27 -4.77 12.88 6.75
CA SER A 27 -4.92 11.42 6.92
C SER A 27 -5.82 10.73 5.88
N GLN A 28 -5.98 11.34 4.70
CA GLN A 28 -6.92 10.84 3.67
C GLN A 28 -6.25 10.11 2.52
N CYS A 29 -5.07 10.57 2.06
CA CYS A 29 -4.51 10.09 0.79
C CYS A 29 -4.01 8.64 0.78
N GLY A 30 -3.65 8.08 1.92
CA GLY A 30 -3.16 6.70 2.03
C GLY A 30 -1.74 6.45 1.50
N ALA A 31 -1.01 7.49 1.03
CA ALA A 31 0.37 7.32 0.56
C ALA A 31 1.31 6.82 1.68
N CYS A 32 0.96 7.07 2.93
CA CYS A 32 1.69 6.69 4.13
C CYS A 32 1.28 5.34 4.72
N THR A 33 0.50 4.53 4.01
CA THR A 33 0.03 3.22 4.51
C THR A 33 1.23 2.29 4.79
N VAL A 34 1.26 1.77 6.00
CA VAL A 34 2.19 0.74 6.49
C VAL A 34 1.39 -0.35 7.20
N HIS A 35 2.02 -1.47 7.57
CA HIS A 35 1.38 -2.42 8.46
C HIS A 35 1.93 -2.28 9.88
N VAL A 36 1.05 -2.27 10.86
CA VAL A 36 1.39 -2.40 12.28
C VAL A 36 0.69 -3.64 12.80
N ASN A 37 1.47 -4.62 13.26
CA ASN A 37 0.98 -5.94 13.68
C ASN A 37 0.10 -6.62 12.60
N GLY A 38 0.48 -6.45 11.33
CA GLY A 38 -0.20 -7.05 10.18
C GLY A 38 -1.42 -6.31 9.65
N MET A 39 -1.85 -5.22 10.27
CA MET A 39 -2.98 -4.39 9.82
C MET A 39 -2.50 -3.13 9.11
N SER A 40 -3.17 -2.77 8.01
CA SER A 40 -2.91 -1.50 7.30
C SER A 40 -3.34 -0.30 8.14
N VAL A 41 -2.40 0.61 8.33
CA VAL A 41 -2.64 1.86 9.06
C VAL A 41 -2.01 3.04 8.31
N LYS A 42 -2.56 4.22 8.52
CA LYS A 42 -1.96 5.47 8.02
C LYS A 42 -0.95 5.97 9.04
N SER A 43 0.34 5.79 8.74
CA SER A 43 1.43 6.14 9.67
C SER A 43 1.50 7.63 10.01
N CYS A 44 0.86 8.50 9.21
CA CYS A 44 0.69 9.93 9.52
C CYS A 44 -0.36 10.21 10.62
N SER A 45 -1.08 9.19 11.11
CA SER A 45 -2.13 9.31 12.14
C SER A 45 -1.79 8.54 13.41
N ILE A 46 -0.58 8.01 13.51
CA ILE A 46 -0.08 7.22 14.65
C ILE A 46 1.19 7.88 15.18
N LEU A 47 1.30 8.00 16.49
CA LEU A 47 2.54 8.42 17.12
C LEU A 47 3.56 7.27 17.11
N ALA A 48 4.83 7.59 16.87
CA ALA A 48 5.90 6.58 16.91
C ALA A 48 5.94 5.84 18.25
N ALA A 49 5.63 6.53 19.34
CA ALA A 49 5.56 5.94 20.68
C ALA A 49 4.43 4.90 20.83
N GLU A 50 3.33 5.01 20.06
CA GLU A 50 2.25 4.02 20.08
C GLU A 50 2.65 2.71 19.38
N ALA A 51 3.66 2.76 18.52
CA ALA A 51 4.20 1.59 17.83
C ALA A 51 5.33 0.90 18.63
N ASP A 52 5.61 1.33 19.86
CA ASP A 52 6.63 0.69 20.69
C ASP A 52 6.26 -0.78 20.94
N GLY A 53 7.21 -1.68 20.68
CA GLY A 53 7.00 -3.13 20.76
C GLY A 53 6.14 -3.74 19.65
N ALA A 54 5.64 -2.96 18.70
CA ALA A 54 4.89 -3.46 17.56
C ALA A 54 5.80 -3.92 16.41
N ASP A 55 5.32 -4.88 15.61
CA ASP A 55 5.89 -5.22 14.32
C ASP A 55 5.41 -4.23 13.26
N VAL A 56 6.34 -3.44 12.71
CA VAL A 56 6.05 -2.43 11.68
C VAL A 56 6.67 -2.85 10.36
N ALA A 57 5.83 -3.20 9.38
CA ALA A 57 6.26 -3.53 8.03
C ALA A 57 5.96 -2.36 7.06
N THR A 58 6.97 -2.01 6.26
CA THR A 58 6.89 -0.97 5.23
C THR A 58 7.10 -1.55 3.85
N ILE A 59 6.99 -0.71 2.81
CA ILE A 59 7.19 -1.15 1.41
C ILE A 59 8.59 -1.71 1.17
N GLU A 60 9.61 -1.26 1.89
CA GLU A 60 10.97 -1.76 1.78
C GLU A 60 11.10 -3.25 2.12
N GLY A 61 10.21 -3.75 2.98
CA GLY A 61 10.16 -5.18 3.36
C GLY A 61 9.27 -6.05 2.48
N GLN A 62 8.69 -5.52 1.39
CA GLN A 62 7.74 -6.27 0.56
C GLN A 62 8.39 -7.08 -0.57
N ALA A 63 9.62 -6.77 -0.96
CA ALA A 63 10.35 -7.55 -1.94
C ALA A 63 10.64 -8.98 -1.43
N ASN A 64 10.87 -9.91 -2.36
CA ASN A 64 11.33 -11.26 -2.02
C ASN A 64 12.74 -11.21 -1.41
N GLU A 65 13.16 -12.26 -0.75
CA GLU A 65 14.48 -12.36 -0.09
C GLU A 65 15.66 -12.15 -1.07
N ASP A 66 15.48 -12.53 -2.33
CA ASP A 66 16.47 -12.34 -3.40
C ASP A 66 16.47 -10.93 -4.00
N GLY A 67 15.63 -10.02 -3.48
CA GLY A 67 15.47 -8.65 -3.97
C GLY A 67 14.53 -8.51 -5.18
N SER A 68 13.97 -9.59 -5.71
CA SER A 68 12.98 -9.54 -6.77
C SER A 68 11.63 -8.99 -6.25
N LEU A 69 10.81 -8.49 -7.17
CA LEU A 69 9.46 -8.03 -6.84
C LEU A 69 8.60 -9.21 -6.35
N ASN A 70 7.79 -8.98 -5.32
CA ASN A 70 6.77 -9.95 -4.95
C ASN A 70 5.63 -9.98 -5.99
N VAL A 71 4.71 -10.94 -5.86
CA VAL A 71 3.62 -11.14 -6.83
C VAL A 71 2.76 -9.89 -7.03
N ILE A 72 2.51 -9.11 -5.99
CA ILE A 72 1.70 -7.88 -6.07
C ILE A 72 2.49 -6.79 -6.78
N GLN A 73 3.73 -6.54 -6.39
CA GLN A 73 4.60 -5.56 -7.03
C GLN A 73 4.81 -5.87 -8.50
N GLN A 74 5.03 -7.16 -8.84
CA GLN A 74 5.18 -7.60 -10.22
C GLN A 74 3.90 -7.36 -11.03
N ALA A 75 2.72 -7.67 -10.47
CA ALA A 75 1.45 -7.41 -11.14
C ALA A 75 1.22 -5.90 -11.39
N PHE A 76 1.59 -5.04 -10.44
CA PHE A 76 1.52 -3.58 -10.65
C PHE A 76 2.43 -3.12 -11.79
N GLN A 77 3.63 -3.69 -11.92
CA GLN A 77 4.54 -3.40 -13.02
C GLN A 77 4.00 -3.88 -14.36
N ASP A 78 3.59 -5.15 -14.45
CA ASP A 78 3.21 -5.81 -15.71
C ASP A 78 1.88 -5.28 -16.26
N HIS A 79 0.97 -4.86 -15.40
CA HIS A 79 -0.36 -4.38 -15.76
C HIS A 79 -0.54 -2.87 -15.64
N HIS A 80 0.57 -2.13 -15.55
CA HIS A 80 0.57 -0.65 -15.49
C HIS A 80 -0.29 -0.09 -14.36
N GLY A 81 -0.23 -0.71 -13.18
CA GLY A 81 -0.91 -0.26 -11.96
C GLY A 81 -0.32 1.02 -11.37
N LEU A 82 0.65 1.62 -12.02
CA LEU A 82 1.30 2.86 -11.61
C LEU A 82 1.65 3.74 -12.82
N GLN A 83 1.75 5.06 -12.59
CA GLN A 83 2.32 6.02 -13.52
C GLN A 83 3.43 6.81 -12.80
N CYS A 84 3.11 7.88 -12.04
CA CYS A 84 4.14 8.60 -11.29
C CYS A 84 4.76 7.78 -10.15
N GLY A 85 4.09 6.76 -9.66
CA GLY A 85 4.57 5.87 -8.60
C GLY A 85 4.39 6.40 -7.18
N PHE A 86 3.88 7.63 -6.98
CA PHE A 86 3.80 8.23 -5.65
C PHE A 86 2.83 7.51 -4.70
N CYS A 87 1.66 7.09 -5.19
CA CYS A 87 0.68 6.34 -4.41
C CYS A 87 1.03 4.85 -4.26
N THR A 88 1.94 4.34 -5.08
CA THR A 88 2.18 2.91 -5.27
C THR A 88 2.59 2.19 -4.00
N PRO A 89 3.50 2.70 -3.16
CA PRO A 89 3.84 2.03 -1.90
C PRO A 89 2.61 1.81 -1.01
N GLY A 90 1.80 2.83 -0.82
CA GLY A 90 0.57 2.71 -0.03
C GLY A 90 -0.46 1.77 -0.63
N MET A 91 -0.61 1.77 -1.96
CA MET A 91 -1.50 0.85 -2.68
C MET A 91 -1.06 -0.60 -2.54
N VAL A 92 0.24 -0.87 -2.66
CA VAL A 92 0.81 -2.22 -2.48
C VAL A 92 0.61 -2.71 -1.06
N MET A 93 0.84 -1.86 -0.05
CA MET A 93 0.60 -2.23 1.35
C MET A 93 -0.88 -2.56 1.60
N ALA A 94 -1.80 -1.73 1.11
CA ALA A 94 -3.25 -1.99 1.21
C ALA A 94 -3.65 -3.29 0.49
N ALA A 95 -3.16 -3.51 -0.72
CA ALA A 95 -3.42 -4.73 -1.48
C ALA A 95 -2.88 -5.98 -0.78
N THR A 96 -1.71 -5.88 -0.16
CA THR A 96 -1.09 -6.99 0.59
C THR A 96 -2.00 -7.42 1.76
N GLU A 97 -2.55 -6.47 2.51
CA GLU A 97 -3.49 -6.80 3.59
C GLU A 97 -4.77 -7.41 3.04
N LEU A 98 -5.38 -6.81 2.01
CA LEU A 98 -6.59 -7.34 1.38
C LEU A 98 -6.41 -8.81 1.00
N LEU A 99 -5.32 -9.14 0.29
CA LEU A 99 -5.07 -10.50 -0.19
C LEU A 99 -4.66 -11.50 0.91
N LYS A 100 -4.30 -11.03 2.09
CA LYS A 100 -4.15 -11.90 3.28
C LYS A 100 -5.52 -12.40 3.77
N HIS A 101 -6.52 -11.52 3.78
CA HIS A 101 -7.85 -11.81 4.32
C HIS A 101 -8.83 -12.33 3.26
N ASN A 102 -8.73 -11.87 2.01
CA ASN A 102 -9.57 -12.33 0.89
C ASN A 102 -8.68 -12.73 -0.29
N LYS A 103 -8.60 -14.03 -0.55
CA LYS A 103 -7.71 -14.58 -1.61
C LYS A 103 -8.23 -14.35 -3.02
N LYS A 104 -9.51 -14.05 -3.20
CA LYS A 104 -10.14 -13.80 -4.51
C LYS A 104 -11.16 -12.65 -4.40
N PRO A 105 -10.71 -11.42 -4.12
CA PRO A 105 -11.62 -10.29 -3.99
C PRO A 105 -12.28 -9.97 -5.33
N THR A 106 -13.54 -9.57 -5.28
CA THR A 106 -14.25 -8.98 -6.42
C THR A 106 -13.75 -7.56 -6.70
N VAL A 107 -14.03 -7.03 -7.90
CA VAL A 107 -13.71 -5.63 -8.24
C VAL A 107 -14.29 -4.65 -7.22
N ALA A 108 -15.54 -4.88 -6.78
CA ALA A 108 -16.21 -4.02 -5.79
C ALA A 108 -15.48 -4.06 -4.42
N GLU A 109 -15.08 -5.24 -3.97
CA GLU A 109 -14.33 -5.39 -2.71
C GLU A 109 -12.95 -4.73 -2.78
N ILE A 110 -12.25 -4.85 -3.92
CA ILE A 110 -10.97 -4.16 -4.12
C ILE A 110 -11.17 -2.65 -4.07
N ARG A 111 -12.15 -2.12 -4.82
CA ARG A 111 -12.45 -0.68 -4.82
C ARG A 111 -12.79 -0.18 -3.42
N HIS A 112 -13.64 -0.89 -2.69
CA HIS A 112 -14.01 -0.54 -1.32
C HIS A 112 -12.79 -0.54 -0.38
N HIS A 113 -11.92 -1.54 -0.51
CA HIS A 113 -10.70 -1.61 0.31
C HIS A 113 -9.72 -0.46 0.02
N LEU A 114 -9.72 0.04 -1.21
CA LEU A 114 -8.88 1.16 -1.64
C LEU A 114 -9.48 2.55 -1.40
N ASP A 115 -10.65 2.66 -0.79
CA ASP A 115 -11.31 3.96 -0.51
C ASP A 115 -10.41 4.92 0.29
N GLY A 116 -9.50 4.40 1.09
CA GLY A 116 -8.51 5.16 1.84
C GLY A 116 -7.21 5.48 1.08
N ASN A 117 -7.08 5.13 -0.20
CA ASN A 117 -5.86 5.29 -0.99
C ASN A 117 -6.15 6.05 -2.29
N ILE A 118 -5.56 7.23 -2.45
CA ILE A 118 -5.81 8.13 -3.59
C ILE A 118 -4.71 7.97 -4.64
N CYS A 119 -5.13 7.76 -5.90
CA CYS A 119 -4.28 7.85 -7.08
C CYS A 119 -4.81 8.94 -8.02
N ARG A 120 -3.97 9.89 -8.40
CA ARG A 120 -4.35 10.98 -9.32
C ARG A 120 -4.09 10.65 -10.80
N CYS A 121 -3.32 9.59 -11.08
CA CYS A 121 -2.81 9.32 -12.42
C CYS A 121 -3.61 8.26 -13.19
N THR A 122 -3.94 7.12 -12.55
CA THR A 122 -4.33 5.89 -13.25
C THR A 122 -5.83 5.73 -13.49
N GLY A 123 -6.68 6.48 -12.79
CA GLY A 123 -8.13 6.24 -12.77
C GLY A 123 -8.52 4.91 -12.10
N TYR A 124 -7.60 4.29 -11.35
CA TYR A 124 -7.76 3.05 -10.56
C TYR A 124 -7.95 1.76 -11.36
N HIS A 125 -8.38 1.79 -12.61
CA HIS A 125 -8.68 0.60 -13.40
C HIS A 125 -7.50 -0.41 -13.41
N ASN A 126 -6.32 0.04 -13.77
CA ASN A 126 -5.13 -0.82 -13.81
C ASN A 126 -4.64 -1.24 -12.41
N ILE A 127 -4.89 -0.45 -11.37
CA ILE A 127 -4.62 -0.84 -9.99
C ILE A 127 -5.51 -2.02 -9.60
N VAL A 128 -6.81 -1.92 -9.84
CA VAL A 128 -7.77 -3.01 -9.58
C VAL A 128 -7.39 -4.26 -10.35
N LYS A 129 -7.07 -4.11 -11.64
CA LYS A 129 -6.60 -5.19 -12.50
C LYS A 129 -5.34 -5.87 -11.94
N SER A 130 -4.36 -5.10 -11.52
CA SER A 130 -3.11 -5.61 -10.92
C SER A 130 -3.38 -6.44 -9.66
N ILE A 131 -4.28 -5.99 -8.79
CA ILE A 131 -4.65 -6.72 -7.57
C ILE A 131 -5.37 -8.04 -7.91
N MET A 132 -6.27 -8.03 -8.89
CA MET A 132 -6.94 -9.25 -9.34
C MET A 132 -5.94 -10.26 -9.92
N VAL A 133 -5.03 -9.81 -10.78
CA VAL A 133 -3.96 -10.68 -11.31
C VAL A 133 -3.09 -11.25 -10.20
N ALA A 134 -2.69 -10.42 -9.24
CA ALA A 134 -1.90 -10.87 -8.09
C ALA A 134 -2.63 -11.93 -7.24
N SER A 135 -3.96 -11.94 -7.26
CA SER A 135 -4.79 -12.95 -6.61
C SER A 135 -5.01 -14.22 -7.47
N GLY A 136 -4.39 -14.29 -8.65
CA GLY A 136 -4.54 -15.43 -9.59
C GLY A 136 -5.86 -15.47 -10.35
N GLN A 137 -6.58 -14.34 -10.44
CA GLN A 137 -7.84 -14.26 -11.16
C GLN A 137 -7.62 -13.86 -12.64
N ASP A 138 -8.48 -14.38 -13.51
CA ASP A 138 -8.54 -13.95 -14.91
C ASP A 138 -9.18 -12.56 -14.99
N VAL A 139 -8.51 -11.66 -15.72
CA VAL A 139 -8.91 -10.26 -15.89
C VAL A 139 -9.38 -9.93 -17.31
N SER A 140 -9.49 -10.94 -18.18
CA SER A 140 -9.92 -10.76 -19.58
C SER A 140 -11.33 -10.17 -19.72
N SER A 141 -12.17 -10.34 -18.70
CA SER A 141 -13.57 -9.88 -18.67
C SER A 141 -13.78 -8.57 -17.88
N ILE A 142 -12.71 -7.97 -17.32
CA ILE A 142 -12.87 -6.68 -16.63
C ILE A 142 -13.08 -5.61 -17.68
N ALA A 143 -14.33 -5.16 -17.83
CA ALA A 143 -14.67 -4.05 -18.70
C ALA A 143 -13.94 -2.78 -18.24
N ALA A 144 -13.42 -2.02 -19.19
CA ALA A 144 -13.02 -0.63 -18.96
C ALA A 144 -14.32 0.17 -18.77
N GLU A 145 -14.73 0.39 -17.53
CA GLU A 145 -15.80 1.31 -17.16
C GLU A 145 -15.27 2.74 -17.08
#